data_04c080d29ac80f53fd4df1c7a57810d9
#
_entry.id   04c080d29ac80f53fd4df1c7a57810d9
#
_cell.length_a   1.000
_cell.length_b   1.000
_cell.length_c   1.000
_cell.angle_alpha   90.00
_cell.angle_beta   90.00
_cell.angle_gamma   90.00
#
_symmetry.space_group_name_H-M   'P 1'
#
loop_
_entity.id
_entity.type
_entity.pdbx_description
1 polymer ?
#
loop_
_entity_poly.entity_id
_entity_poly.type
_entity_poly.pdbx_seq_one_letter_code
_entity_poly.pdbx_strand_id
1 'polypeptide(L)'
;MTVYDAAAFAFGQAMNLWLLIAAINGALAVAAGAFGAHGLQGRLDAHQMEVFQTAARYHMYHALAIGLAALAARTGAASTQANVAATFFLVGIILFSGSLYLLSLTGIRALGFVTPFGGLAFLAGWIALAWAATKAV
;
A
#
# COMPACT_ATOMS: atom_id res chain seq x y z
N MET A 1 -9.43 -29.78 -25.64
CA MET A 1 -9.27 -28.36 -25.36
C MET A 1 -9.68 -27.59 -26.60
N THR A 2 -10.83 -26.93 -26.57
CA THR A 2 -11.37 -26.21 -27.73
C THR A 2 -10.72 -24.82 -27.82
N VAL A 3 -10.82 -24.17 -29.00
CA VAL A 3 -10.32 -22.80 -29.20
C VAL A 3 -10.99 -21.82 -28.20
N TYR A 4 -12.23 -22.12 -27.79
CA TYR A 4 -12.97 -21.37 -26.76
C TYR A 4 -12.37 -21.53 -25.38
N ASP A 5 -11.84 -22.72 -25.03
CA ASP A 5 -11.19 -22.97 -23.74
C ASP A 5 -9.85 -22.24 -23.65
N ALA A 6 -9.10 -22.16 -24.76
CA ALA A 6 -7.85 -21.41 -24.84
C ALA A 6 -8.06 -19.89 -24.73
N ALA A 7 -9.14 -19.38 -25.38
CA ALA A 7 -9.51 -17.96 -25.26
C ALA A 7 -10.00 -17.62 -23.85
N ALA A 8 -10.81 -18.47 -23.22
CA ALA A 8 -11.26 -18.30 -21.84
C ALA A 8 -10.09 -18.39 -20.85
N PHE A 9 -9.11 -19.26 -21.10
CA PHE A 9 -7.89 -19.35 -20.30
C PHE A 9 -7.00 -18.10 -20.48
N ALA A 10 -6.89 -17.57 -21.69
CA ALA A 10 -6.15 -16.32 -21.97
C ALA A 10 -6.85 -15.08 -21.37
N PHE A 11 -8.20 -15.05 -21.36
CA PHE A 11 -8.98 -13.99 -20.70
C PHE A 11 -8.89 -14.06 -19.17
N GLY A 12 -8.66 -15.22 -18.59
CA GLY A 12 -8.44 -15.42 -17.13
C GLY A 12 -7.08 -14.90 -16.62
N GLN A 13 -6.18 -14.53 -17.52
CA GLN A 13 -4.85 -13.99 -17.24
C GLN A 13 -4.81 -12.45 -17.34
N ALA A 14 -5.95 -11.77 -17.23
CA ALA A 14 -5.94 -10.31 -17.12
C ALA A 14 -5.07 -9.91 -15.92
N MET A 15 -4.03 -9.11 -16.18
CA MET A 15 -3.10 -8.61 -15.17
C MET A 15 -3.89 -7.94 -14.04
N ASN A 16 -3.75 -8.45 -12.82
CA ASN A 16 -4.35 -7.81 -11.66
C ASN A 16 -3.50 -6.59 -11.29
N LEU A 17 -3.93 -5.43 -11.77
CA LEU A 17 -3.20 -4.17 -11.58
C LEU A 17 -2.95 -3.87 -10.09
N TRP A 18 -3.94 -4.10 -9.21
CA TRP A 18 -3.77 -3.87 -7.78
C TRP A 18 -2.74 -4.81 -7.15
N LEU A 19 -2.69 -6.06 -7.60
CA LEU A 19 -1.68 -7.00 -7.13
C LEU A 19 -0.27 -6.58 -7.60
N LEU A 20 -0.14 -6.08 -8.83
CA LEU A 20 1.12 -5.51 -9.32
C LEU A 20 1.54 -4.29 -8.49
N ILE A 21 0.61 -3.35 -8.23
CA ILE A 21 0.87 -2.18 -7.38
C ILE A 21 1.29 -2.61 -5.98
N ALA A 22 0.63 -3.60 -5.39
CA ALA A 22 0.99 -4.16 -4.08
C ALA A 22 2.42 -4.73 -4.08
N ALA A 23 2.77 -5.51 -5.10
CA ALA A 23 4.10 -6.11 -5.22
C ALA A 23 5.20 -5.06 -5.37
N ILE A 24 4.98 -4.03 -6.21
CA ILE A 24 5.93 -2.92 -6.37
C ILE A 24 6.10 -2.16 -5.05
N ASN A 25 5.00 -1.80 -4.37
CA ASN A 25 5.06 -1.11 -3.08
C ASN A 25 5.73 -1.96 -2.00
N GLY A 26 5.47 -3.27 -1.97
CA GLY A 26 6.15 -4.20 -1.08
C GLY A 26 7.66 -4.22 -1.30
N ALA A 27 8.10 -4.31 -2.56
CA ALA A 27 9.52 -4.27 -2.91
C ALA A 27 10.17 -2.92 -2.51
N LEU A 28 9.47 -1.79 -2.75
CA LEU A 28 9.94 -0.47 -2.33
C LEU A 28 10.02 -0.33 -0.81
N ALA A 29 9.07 -0.90 -0.06
CA ALA A 29 9.10 -0.88 1.40
C ALA A 29 10.27 -1.71 1.96
N VAL A 30 10.58 -2.88 1.37
CA VAL A 30 11.77 -3.66 1.72
C VAL A 30 13.04 -2.88 1.44
N ALA A 31 13.15 -2.29 0.25
CA ALA A 31 14.31 -1.48 -0.13
C ALA A 31 14.50 -0.28 0.82
N ALA A 32 13.42 0.42 1.17
CA ALA A 32 13.45 1.52 2.14
C ALA A 32 13.90 1.03 3.52
N GLY A 33 13.36 -0.09 4.01
CA GLY A 33 13.76 -0.68 5.28
C GLY A 33 15.25 -1.04 5.33
N ALA A 34 15.76 -1.68 4.28
CA ALA A 34 17.18 -2.02 4.15
C ALA A 34 18.06 -0.75 4.06
N PHE A 35 17.63 0.25 3.29
CA PHE A 35 18.34 1.52 3.19
C PHE A 35 18.39 2.25 4.55
N GLY A 36 17.27 2.27 5.29
CA GLY A 36 17.22 2.80 6.65
C GLY A 36 18.23 2.12 7.57
N ALA A 37 18.24 0.78 7.56
CA ALA A 37 19.09 -0.01 8.45
C ALA A 37 20.60 0.10 8.14
N HIS A 38 20.97 0.28 6.87
CA HIS A 38 22.38 0.24 6.45
C HIS A 38 22.88 1.57 5.88
N GLY A 39 22.08 2.26 5.06
CA GLY A 39 22.50 3.50 4.37
C GLY A 39 22.34 4.75 5.20
N LEU A 40 21.39 4.79 6.12
CA LEU A 40 21.08 5.98 6.94
C LEU A 40 21.65 5.91 8.36
N GLN A 41 22.21 4.77 8.75
CA GLN A 41 22.81 4.60 10.08
C GLN A 41 23.97 5.60 10.27
N GLY A 42 23.91 6.37 11.36
CA GLY A 42 24.88 7.42 11.64
C GLY A 42 24.72 8.72 10.81
N ARG A 43 23.76 8.78 9.89
CA ARG A 43 23.45 9.98 9.09
C ARG A 43 22.19 10.72 9.57
N LEU A 44 21.27 10.00 10.17
CA LEU A 44 20.08 10.55 10.82
C LEU A 44 20.25 10.50 12.34
N ASP A 45 19.66 11.46 13.03
CA ASP A 45 19.53 11.34 14.47
C ASP A 45 18.51 10.24 14.86
N ALA A 46 18.44 9.91 16.16
CA ALA A 46 17.56 8.83 16.65
C ALA A 46 16.07 9.06 16.32
N HIS A 47 15.61 10.31 16.41
CA HIS A 47 14.22 10.67 16.12
C HIS A 47 13.92 10.56 14.62
N GLN A 48 14.80 11.12 13.78
CA GLN A 48 14.66 11.02 12.31
C GLN A 48 14.67 9.56 11.84
N MET A 49 15.53 8.73 12.45
CA MET A 49 15.59 7.29 12.16
C MET A 49 14.29 6.59 12.54
N GLU A 50 13.71 6.88 13.70
CA GLU A 50 12.44 6.34 14.14
C GLU A 50 11.29 6.72 13.18
N VAL A 51 11.25 7.98 12.73
CA VAL A 51 10.28 8.48 11.75
C VAL A 51 10.43 7.73 10.43
N PHE A 52 11.67 7.55 9.93
CA PHE A 52 11.93 6.79 8.71
C PHE A 52 11.47 5.34 8.80
N GLN A 53 11.79 4.67 9.91
CA GLN A 53 11.38 3.28 10.15
C GLN A 53 9.85 3.15 10.27
N THR A 54 9.19 4.13 10.88
CA THR A 54 7.73 4.19 10.93
C THR A 54 7.14 4.29 9.52
N ALA A 55 7.70 5.14 8.66
CA ALA A 55 7.30 5.22 7.26
C ALA A 55 7.42 3.86 6.55
N ALA A 56 8.55 3.17 6.69
CA ALA A 56 8.79 1.88 6.03
C ALA A 56 7.85 0.78 6.53
N ARG A 57 7.57 0.74 7.83
CA ARG A 57 6.62 -0.23 8.43
C ARG A 57 5.20 -0.04 7.90
N TYR A 58 4.70 1.20 7.93
CA TYR A 58 3.34 1.50 7.44
C TYR A 58 3.23 1.32 5.93
N HIS A 59 4.30 1.62 5.18
CA HIS A 59 4.40 1.32 3.76
C HIS A 59 4.19 -0.18 3.50
N MET A 60 4.94 -1.05 4.18
CA MET A 60 4.81 -2.49 4.02
C MET A 60 3.43 -3.00 4.44
N TYR A 61 2.89 -2.57 5.59
CA TYR A 61 1.57 -3.01 6.05
C TYR A 61 0.49 -2.71 5.02
N HIS A 62 0.55 -1.54 4.39
CA HIS A 62 -0.48 -1.13 3.44
C HIS A 62 -0.21 -1.58 2.01
N ALA A 63 1.03 -1.90 1.65
CA ALA A 63 1.33 -2.67 0.44
C ALA A 63 0.68 -4.07 0.49
N LEU A 64 0.77 -4.76 1.64
CA LEU A 64 0.08 -6.03 1.87
C LEU A 64 -1.45 -5.85 1.88
N ALA A 65 -1.96 -4.76 2.47
CA ALA A 65 -3.39 -4.45 2.47
C ALA A 65 -3.95 -4.20 1.05
N ILE A 66 -3.17 -3.56 0.16
CA ILE A 66 -3.52 -3.46 -1.27
C ILE A 66 -3.62 -4.86 -1.89
N GLY A 67 -2.69 -5.75 -1.57
CA GLY A 67 -2.73 -7.14 -2.02
C GLY A 67 -3.97 -7.89 -1.55
N LEU A 68 -4.38 -7.72 -0.28
CA LEU A 68 -5.62 -8.28 0.26
C LEU A 68 -6.85 -7.73 -0.46
N ALA A 69 -6.90 -6.43 -0.71
CA ALA A 69 -7.97 -5.79 -1.46
C ALA A 69 -8.02 -6.31 -2.91
N ALA A 70 -6.86 -6.51 -3.56
CA ALA A 70 -6.77 -7.09 -4.88
C ALA A 70 -7.33 -8.52 -4.96
N LEU A 71 -7.12 -9.33 -3.92
CA LEU A 71 -7.70 -10.67 -3.82
C LEU A 71 -9.20 -10.62 -3.57
N ALA A 72 -9.67 -9.75 -2.68
CA ALA A 72 -11.10 -9.56 -2.40
C ALA A 72 -11.87 -9.07 -3.64
N ALA A 73 -11.27 -8.23 -4.48
CA ALA A 73 -11.87 -7.74 -5.72
C ALA A 73 -12.18 -8.86 -6.72
N ARG A 74 -11.52 -10.01 -6.64
CA ARG A 74 -11.76 -11.17 -7.53
C ARG A 74 -13.08 -11.87 -7.27
N THR A 75 -13.71 -11.66 -6.12
CA THR A 75 -15.01 -12.28 -5.78
C THR A 75 -16.21 -11.63 -6.49
N GLY A 76 -16.01 -10.66 -7.35
CA GLY A 76 -17.06 -10.01 -8.15
C GLY A 76 -17.97 -9.11 -7.33
N ALA A 77 -18.75 -9.67 -6.40
CA ALA A 77 -19.69 -8.92 -5.57
C ALA A 77 -19.03 -7.86 -4.68
N ALA A 78 -17.79 -8.10 -4.26
CA ALA A 78 -17.00 -7.20 -3.41
C ALA A 78 -16.08 -6.25 -4.21
N SER A 79 -16.06 -6.35 -5.55
CA SER A 79 -15.02 -5.72 -6.38
C SER A 79 -14.97 -4.19 -6.24
N THR A 80 -16.11 -3.51 -6.18
CA THR A 80 -16.16 -2.04 -6.06
C THR A 80 -15.55 -1.56 -4.74
N GLN A 81 -15.99 -2.15 -3.61
CA GLN A 81 -15.51 -1.77 -2.28
C GLN A 81 -14.03 -2.12 -2.10
N ALA A 82 -13.61 -3.26 -2.64
CA ALA A 82 -12.21 -3.69 -2.60
C ALA A 82 -11.31 -2.76 -3.43
N ASN A 83 -11.76 -2.31 -4.60
CA ASN A 83 -11.02 -1.33 -5.40
C ASN A 83 -10.92 0.03 -4.71
N VAL A 84 -12.00 0.48 -4.05
CA VAL A 84 -11.99 1.69 -3.22
C VAL A 84 -10.98 1.53 -2.07
N ALA A 85 -10.96 0.39 -1.38
CA ALA A 85 -9.99 0.11 -0.32
C ALA A 85 -8.55 0.18 -0.82
N ALA A 86 -8.24 -0.48 -1.95
CA ALA A 86 -6.92 -0.44 -2.56
C ALA A 86 -6.47 0.99 -2.92
N THR A 87 -7.39 1.79 -3.46
CA THR A 87 -7.14 3.21 -3.77
C THR A 87 -6.79 3.99 -2.50
N PHE A 88 -7.56 3.85 -1.43
CA PHE A 88 -7.29 4.54 -0.16
C PHE A 88 -5.97 4.10 0.48
N PHE A 89 -5.62 2.81 0.40
CA PHE A 89 -4.32 2.34 0.89
C PHE A 89 -3.16 2.94 0.09
N LEU A 90 -3.27 3.02 -1.24
CA LEU A 90 -2.24 3.64 -2.07
C LEU A 90 -2.10 5.15 -1.76
N VAL A 91 -3.20 5.88 -1.68
CA VAL A 91 -3.21 7.30 -1.28
C VAL A 91 -2.59 7.46 0.11
N GLY A 92 -2.95 6.59 1.05
CA GLY A 92 -2.38 6.58 2.39
C GLY A 92 -0.86 6.34 2.38
N ILE A 93 -0.34 5.42 1.57
CA ILE A 93 1.12 5.21 1.42
C ILE A 93 1.80 6.50 0.95
N ILE A 94 1.24 7.16 -0.07
CA ILE A 94 1.81 8.40 -0.61
C ILE A 94 1.82 9.51 0.45
N LEU A 95 0.70 9.75 1.11
CA LEU A 95 0.55 10.85 2.05
C LEU A 95 1.19 10.56 3.42
N PHE A 96 1.06 9.36 3.95
CA PHE A 96 1.61 8.99 5.26
C PHE A 96 3.08 8.63 5.15
N SER A 97 3.40 7.52 4.47
CA SER A 97 4.78 7.04 4.39
C SER A 97 5.65 8.00 3.58
N GLY A 98 5.13 8.54 2.47
CA GLY A 98 5.84 9.52 1.65
C GLY A 98 6.21 10.78 2.43
N SER A 99 5.27 11.38 3.19
CA SER A 99 5.56 12.56 4.01
C SER A 99 6.59 12.28 5.12
N LEU A 100 6.50 11.12 5.77
CA LEU A 100 7.44 10.72 6.82
C LEU A 100 8.85 10.43 6.27
N TYR A 101 8.97 9.80 5.10
CA TYR A 101 10.26 9.64 4.44
C TYR A 101 10.91 11.00 4.15
N LEU A 102 10.15 11.91 3.55
CA LEU A 102 10.63 13.25 3.25
C LEU A 102 10.96 14.05 4.53
N LEU A 103 10.10 13.97 5.55
CA LEU A 103 10.32 14.63 6.84
C LEU A 103 11.63 14.16 7.48
N SER A 104 11.85 12.84 7.54
CA SER A 104 13.05 12.28 8.16
C SER A 104 14.34 12.65 7.42
N LEU A 105 14.30 12.69 6.07
CA LEU A 105 15.47 12.98 5.25
C LEU A 105 15.78 14.47 5.12
N THR A 106 14.76 15.34 5.15
CA THR A 106 14.90 16.79 4.91
C THR A 106 14.82 17.64 6.18
N GLY A 107 14.20 17.11 7.25
CA GLY A 107 13.91 17.87 8.47
C GLY A 107 12.79 18.92 8.31
N ILE A 108 12.08 18.96 7.16
CA ILE A 108 11.03 19.95 6.89
C ILE A 108 9.77 19.57 7.71
N ARG A 109 9.60 20.22 8.85
CA ARG A 109 8.50 19.93 9.80
C ARG A 109 7.10 20.09 9.21
N ALA A 110 6.93 20.95 8.20
CA ALA A 110 5.65 21.15 7.50
C ALA A 110 5.11 19.87 6.88
N LEU A 111 5.96 18.92 6.49
CA LEU A 111 5.55 17.62 5.97
C LEU A 111 4.77 16.78 6.99
N GLY A 112 5.00 16.99 8.28
CA GLY A 112 4.24 16.34 9.35
C GLY A 112 2.75 16.70 9.37
N PHE A 113 2.36 17.85 8.81
CA PHE A 113 0.93 18.20 8.65
C PHE A 113 0.21 17.38 7.57
N VAL A 114 0.93 16.77 6.64
CA VAL A 114 0.36 15.90 5.60
C VAL A 114 0.07 14.50 6.14
N THR A 115 0.90 14.02 7.06
CA THR A 115 0.84 12.66 7.61
C THR A 115 -0.54 12.26 8.15
N PRO A 116 -1.27 13.09 8.94
CA PRO A 116 -2.59 12.72 9.45
C PRO A 116 -3.61 12.42 8.35
N PHE A 117 -3.57 13.11 7.21
CA PHE A 117 -4.47 12.85 6.09
C PHE A 117 -4.19 11.47 5.47
N GLY A 118 -2.91 11.06 5.43
CA GLY A 118 -2.54 9.70 5.03
C GLY A 118 -3.05 8.64 6.03
N GLY A 119 -2.99 8.93 7.32
CA GLY A 119 -3.57 8.09 8.37
C GLY A 119 -5.08 7.92 8.23
N LEU A 120 -5.81 9.00 7.93
CA LEU A 120 -7.25 8.95 7.65
C LEU A 120 -7.55 8.13 6.38
N ALA A 121 -6.73 8.26 5.34
CA ALA A 121 -6.86 7.43 4.14
C ALA A 121 -6.68 5.94 4.46
N PHE A 122 -5.71 5.56 5.29
CA PHE A 122 -5.57 4.18 5.76
C PHE A 122 -6.81 3.68 6.48
N LEU A 123 -7.35 4.45 7.42
CA LEU A 123 -8.57 4.08 8.13
C LEU A 123 -9.76 3.90 7.18
N ALA A 124 -9.94 4.82 6.22
CA ALA A 124 -10.96 4.70 5.19
C ALA A 124 -10.78 3.43 4.33
N GLY A 125 -9.53 3.09 3.99
CA GLY A 125 -9.20 1.86 3.28
C GLY A 125 -9.60 0.61 4.06
N TRP A 126 -9.31 0.54 5.34
CA TRP A 126 -9.69 -0.59 6.20
C TRP A 126 -11.20 -0.71 6.37
N ILE A 127 -11.92 0.41 6.51
CA ILE A 127 -13.39 0.42 6.55
C ILE A 127 -13.98 -0.09 5.23
N ALA A 128 -13.45 0.36 4.10
CA ALA A 128 -13.90 -0.10 2.79
C ALA A 128 -13.63 -1.59 2.58
N LEU A 129 -12.49 -2.10 3.05
CA LEU A 129 -12.14 -3.52 2.97
C LEU A 129 -13.07 -4.37 3.87
N ALA A 130 -13.36 -3.90 5.08
CA ALA A 130 -14.33 -4.55 5.96
C ALA A 130 -15.73 -4.59 5.31
N TRP A 131 -16.13 -3.51 4.64
CA TRP A 131 -17.39 -3.49 3.88
C TRP A 131 -17.37 -4.47 2.70
N ALA A 132 -16.26 -4.56 1.97
CA ALA A 132 -16.09 -5.56 0.92
C ALA A 132 -16.32 -6.98 1.44
N ALA A 133 -15.82 -7.32 2.64
CA ALA A 133 -15.98 -8.62 3.25
C ALA A 133 -17.47 -8.98 3.49
N THR A 134 -18.34 -8.00 3.77
CA THR A 134 -19.79 -8.24 3.94
C THR A 134 -20.53 -8.54 2.64
N LYS A 135 -19.89 -8.33 1.48
CA LYS A 135 -20.44 -8.58 0.14
C LYS A 135 -19.91 -9.86 -0.50
N ALA A 136 -18.89 -10.46 0.11
CA ALA A 136 -18.21 -11.64 -0.42
C ALA A 136 -18.91 -12.98 -0.05
N VAL A 137 -20.09 -12.91 0.61
CA VAL A 137 -20.89 -14.08 1.06
C VAL A 137 -21.99 -14.38 0.07
#